data_af4d70aa1ccb311670c1ccac192883bd
#
_entry.id   af4d70aa1ccb311670c1ccac192883bd
#
_cell.length_a   1.000
_cell.length_b   1.000
_cell.length_c   1.000
_cell.angle_alpha   90.00
_cell.angle_beta   90.00
_cell.angle_gamma   90.00
#
_symmetry.space_group_name_H-M   'P 1'
#
loop_
_entity.id
_entity.type
_entity.pdbx_description
1 polymer ?
#
loop_
_entity_poly.entity_id
_entity_poly.type
_entity_poly.pdbx_seq_one_letter_code
_entity_poly.pdbx_strand_id
1 'polypeptide(L)'
;MFRFFTEKKWALWSWLGSAIILSSLWVQVEIDVKINEWFGQFYDMIQKALATPNAITIGEYWSSLASFLYLAAIYVGIAVVVSYFTAHYLFRWRTAMVEWYHSVYDKARTIEGAAQRVQEDTIKFSRIMEGLGTSFIESIMVLVQFVPILLGLSVGIPIFFFGDWQYGLVTGAIVWSVGGTLFLVALGWLLRLVGVEYDLQKKEAAYRKILVIAEDDETIRPKTINELFQDVRGIHFKSYLRYLYFNVGRITYLQANVLSAYVFLAPAIVAGVVTLGVMQQIIRAFGRVEGSMQYLFRAWPTLIELMS
;
A
#
# COMPACT_ATOMS: atom_id res chain seq x y z
N MET A 1 -22.80 -8.64 -1.05
CA MET A 1 -21.41 -8.93 -0.66
C MET A 1 -21.28 -10.20 0.20
N PHE A 2 -22.02 -10.33 1.32
CA PHE A 2 -21.83 -11.44 2.28
C PHE A 2 -22.30 -12.82 1.83
N ARG A 3 -23.12 -12.94 0.78
CA ARG A 3 -23.62 -14.23 0.30
C ARG A 3 -22.53 -15.22 -0.14
N PHE A 4 -21.41 -14.72 -0.62
CA PHE A 4 -20.23 -15.53 -0.92
C PHE A 4 -19.76 -16.37 0.28
N PHE A 5 -19.93 -15.86 1.51
CA PHE A 5 -19.56 -16.55 2.74
C PHE A 5 -20.71 -17.37 3.36
N THR A 6 -21.95 -17.11 3.00
CA THR A 6 -23.13 -17.72 3.63
C THR A 6 -23.79 -18.80 2.76
N GLU A 7 -23.65 -18.76 1.45
CA GLU A 7 -24.23 -19.75 0.54
C GLU A 7 -23.38 -21.02 0.48
N LYS A 8 -24.01 -22.20 0.65
CA LYS A 8 -23.33 -23.51 0.64
C LYS A 8 -22.52 -23.75 -0.65
N LYS A 9 -22.98 -23.27 -1.82
CA LYS A 9 -22.30 -23.36 -3.11
C LYS A 9 -20.90 -22.75 -3.07
N TRP A 10 -20.76 -21.63 -2.38
CA TRP A 10 -19.55 -20.84 -2.34
C TRP A 10 -18.71 -21.04 -1.07
N ALA A 11 -19.26 -21.69 -0.03
CA ALA A 11 -18.64 -21.80 1.29
C ALA A 11 -17.23 -22.40 1.27
N LEU A 12 -16.98 -23.40 0.44
CA LEU A 12 -15.63 -23.98 0.29
C LEU A 12 -14.64 -22.94 -0.26
N TRP A 13 -15.03 -22.21 -1.29
CA TRP A 13 -14.17 -21.18 -1.89
C TRP A 13 -13.98 -19.99 -0.96
N SER A 14 -15.02 -19.55 -0.28
CA SER A 14 -14.94 -18.39 0.61
C SER A 14 -14.07 -18.66 1.82
N TRP A 15 -14.32 -19.73 2.57
CA TRP A 15 -13.60 -20.00 3.80
C TRP A 15 -12.20 -20.62 3.57
N LEU A 16 -12.11 -21.65 2.75
CA LEU A 16 -10.81 -22.27 2.46
C LEU A 16 -9.92 -21.33 1.63
N GLY A 17 -10.51 -20.63 0.66
CA GLY A 17 -9.77 -19.64 -0.13
C GLY A 17 -9.23 -18.50 0.72
N SER A 18 -10.04 -17.96 1.65
CA SER A 18 -9.56 -16.95 2.61
C SER A 18 -8.44 -17.51 3.48
N ALA A 19 -8.59 -18.72 4.00
CA ALA A 19 -7.55 -19.36 4.83
C ALA A 19 -6.23 -19.55 4.05
N ILE A 20 -6.30 -19.97 2.79
CA ILE A 20 -5.11 -20.10 1.92
C ILE A 20 -4.43 -18.74 1.70
N ILE A 21 -5.20 -17.69 1.37
CA ILE A 21 -4.64 -16.35 1.16
C ILE A 21 -3.99 -15.85 2.44
N LEU A 22 -4.70 -15.90 3.57
CA LEU A 22 -4.20 -15.40 4.86
C LEU A 22 -2.94 -16.15 5.33
N SER A 23 -2.95 -17.49 5.25
CA SER A 23 -1.78 -18.28 5.64
C SER A 23 -0.59 -18.03 4.72
N SER A 24 -0.82 -17.84 3.42
CA SER A 24 0.25 -17.54 2.46
C SER A 24 0.83 -16.16 2.66
N LEU A 25 0.01 -15.15 2.96
CA LEU A 25 0.48 -13.81 3.33
C LEU A 25 1.31 -13.85 4.62
N TRP A 26 0.85 -14.62 5.62
CA TRP A 26 1.61 -14.82 6.85
C TRP A 26 2.99 -15.42 6.60
N VAL A 27 3.06 -16.49 5.77
CA VAL A 27 4.34 -17.11 5.39
C VAL A 27 5.24 -16.15 4.64
N GLN A 28 4.70 -15.29 3.76
CA GLN A 28 5.48 -14.26 3.08
C GLN A 28 6.11 -13.27 4.06
N VAL A 29 5.35 -12.80 5.07
CA VAL A 29 5.87 -11.90 6.10
C VAL A 29 6.92 -12.62 6.97
N GLU A 30 6.73 -13.89 7.29
CA GLU A 30 7.73 -14.71 8.00
C GLU A 30 9.05 -14.83 7.21
N ILE A 31 8.97 -15.03 5.89
CA ILE A 31 10.17 -15.06 5.04
C ILE A 31 10.83 -13.66 5.01
N ASP A 32 10.05 -12.59 5.01
CA ASP A 32 10.60 -11.23 5.06
C ASP A 32 11.34 -10.94 6.38
N VAL A 33 10.86 -11.51 7.49
CA VAL A 33 11.59 -11.51 8.78
C VAL A 33 12.92 -12.23 8.65
N LYS A 34 12.95 -13.42 8.06
CA LYS A 34 14.19 -14.18 7.82
C LYS A 34 15.16 -13.44 6.90
N ILE A 35 14.62 -12.74 5.88
CA ILE A 35 15.43 -11.87 5.04
C ILE A 35 16.00 -10.72 5.87
N ASN A 36 15.26 -10.15 6.81
CA ASN A 36 15.76 -9.11 7.71
C ASN A 36 16.91 -9.60 8.59
N GLU A 37 16.81 -10.81 9.14
CA GLU A 37 17.88 -11.48 9.90
C GLU A 37 19.10 -11.73 9.02
N TRP A 38 18.89 -12.21 7.79
CA TRP A 38 19.96 -12.41 6.81
C TRP A 38 20.72 -11.11 6.54
N PHE A 39 20.04 -9.98 6.39
CA PHE A 39 20.70 -8.68 6.21
C PHE A 39 21.62 -8.37 7.38
N GLY A 40 21.20 -8.62 8.62
CA GLY A 40 22.03 -8.44 9.78
C GLY A 40 23.33 -9.26 9.71
N GLN A 41 23.20 -10.56 9.52
CA GLN A 41 24.33 -11.47 9.44
C GLN A 41 25.27 -11.15 8.28
N PHE A 42 24.71 -10.84 7.11
CA PHE A 42 25.49 -10.51 5.91
C PHE A 42 26.28 -9.22 6.08
N TYR A 43 25.70 -8.17 6.63
CA TYR A 43 26.41 -6.91 6.85
C TYR A 43 27.45 -6.99 7.97
N ASP A 44 27.22 -7.80 9.01
CA ASP A 44 28.24 -8.09 10.03
C ASP A 44 29.41 -8.87 9.43
N MET A 45 29.15 -9.82 8.53
CA MET A 45 30.18 -10.54 7.76
C MET A 45 31.00 -9.56 6.90
N ILE A 46 30.33 -8.62 6.20
CA ILE A 46 31.00 -7.58 5.42
C ILE A 46 31.88 -6.70 6.33
N GLN A 47 31.34 -6.25 7.46
CA GLN A 47 32.09 -5.44 8.42
C GLN A 47 33.36 -6.16 8.89
N LYS A 48 33.26 -7.46 9.20
CA LYS A 48 34.39 -8.28 9.59
C LYS A 48 35.43 -8.41 8.47
N ALA A 49 34.99 -8.65 7.22
CA ALA A 49 35.86 -8.75 6.05
C ALA A 49 36.64 -7.46 5.76
N LEU A 50 35.98 -6.31 5.91
CA LEU A 50 36.59 -5.00 5.67
C LEU A 50 37.50 -4.58 6.81
N ALA A 51 37.22 -4.97 8.05
CA ALA A 51 38.05 -4.67 9.23
C ALA A 51 39.34 -5.52 9.25
N THR A 52 39.28 -6.76 8.80
CA THR A 52 40.41 -7.70 8.88
C THR A 52 40.55 -8.45 7.55
N PRO A 53 41.64 -8.23 6.78
CA PRO A 53 41.89 -8.96 5.53
C PRO A 53 41.88 -10.47 5.72
N ASN A 54 41.20 -11.19 4.83
CA ASN A 54 41.06 -12.67 4.86
C ASN A 54 40.34 -13.24 6.07
N ALA A 55 39.58 -12.40 6.82
CA ALA A 55 38.77 -12.88 7.97
C ALA A 55 37.57 -13.73 7.58
N ILE A 56 37.16 -13.69 6.33
CA ILE A 56 36.16 -14.56 5.72
C ILE A 56 36.69 -15.19 4.44
N THR A 57 36.19 -16.38 4.11
CA THR A 57 36.52 -17.06 2.87
C THR A 57 35.54 -16.66 1.75
N ILE A 58 36.02 -16.79 0.49
CA ILE A 58 35.14 -16.55 -0.68
C ILE A 58 33.95 -17.54 -0.71
N GLY A 59 34.16 -18.76 -0.17
CA GLY A 59 33.11 -19.78 -0.03
C GLY A 59 31.99 -19.34 0.93
N GLU A 60 32.34 -18.79 2.09
CA GLU A 60 31.38 -18.23 3.06
C GLU A 60 30.56 -17.09 2.45
N TYR A 61 31.23 -16.22 1.68
CA TYR A 61 30.56 -15.12 0.99
C TYR A 61 29.50 -15.62 -0.02
N TRP A 62 29.88 -16.58 -0.90
CA TRP A 62 28.95 -17.15 -1.87
C TRP A 62 27.85 -17.97 -1.22
N SER A 63 28.14 -18.70 -0.13
CA SER A 63 27.14 -19.43 0.65
C SER A 63 26.09 -18.49 1.24
N SER A 64 26.50 -17.34 1.76
CA SER A 64 25.58 -16.34 2.27
C SER A 64 24.67 -15.80 1.16
N LEU A 65 25.22 -15.45 -0.01
CA LEU A 65 24.40 -14.99 -1.15
C LEU A 65 23.44 -16.08 -1.64
N ALA A 66 23.88 -17.36 -1.67
CA ALA A 66 23.02 -18.47 -2.06
C ALA A 66 21.84 -18.67 -1.08
N SER A 67 22.06 -18.47 0.22
CA SER A 67 20.98 -18.53 1.22
C SER A 67 19.94 -17.43 1.02
N PHE A 68 20.35 -16.22 0.64
CA PHE A 68 19.43 -15.15 0.26
C PHE A 68 18.62 -15.51 -0.99
N LEU A 69 19.28 -16.00 -2.03
CA LEU A 69 18.60 -16.40 -3.27
C LEU A 69 17.58 -17.50 -3.02
N TYR A 70 17.87 -18.45 -2.12
CA TYR A 70 16.93 -19.49 -1.71
C TYR A 70 15.68 -18.89 -1.03
N LEU A 71 15.86 -18.00 -0.05
CA LEU A 71 14.74 -17.31 0.60
C LEU A 71 13.92 -16.48 -0.38
N ALA A 72 14.62 -15.73 -1.25
CA ALA A 72 13.98 -14.89 -2.28
C ALA A 72 13.19 -15.73 -3.30
N ALA A 73 13.73 -16.89 -3.72
CA ALA A 73 13.03 -17.78 -4.65
C ALA A 73 11.74 -18.34 -4.04
N ILE A 74 11.75 -18.74 -2.75
CA ILE A 74 10.56 -19.20 -2.05
C ILE A 74 9.54 -18.04 -1.94
N TYR A 75 9.98 -16.86 -1.53
CA TYR A 75 9.14 -15.68 -1.44
C TYR A 75 8.44 -15.37 -2.77
N VAL A 76 9.21 -15.30 -3.87
CA VAL A 76 8.69 -15.02 -5.21
C VAL A 76 7.72 -16.10 -5.65
N GLY A 77 8.06 -17.38 -5.44
CA GLY A 77 7.19 -18.52 -5.78
C GLY A 77 5.82 -18.41 -5.08
N ILE A 78 5.82 -18.16 -3.78
CA ILE A 78 4.59 -17.97 -3.01
C ILE A 78 3.84 -16.73 -3.49
N ALA A 79 4.51 -15.59 -3.67
CA ALA A 79 3.89 -14.34 -4.08
C ALA A 79 3.16 -14.46 -5.43
N VAL A 80 3.79 -15.12 -6.42
CA VAL A 80 3.19 -15.35 -7.76
C VAL A 80 1.97 -16.25 -7.66
N VAL A 81 2.09 -17.38 -6.95
CA VAL A 81 0.97 -18.33 -6.81
C VAL A 81 -0.18 -17.70 -6.05
N VAL A 82 0.08 -16.96 -4.98
CA VAL A 82 -0.96 -16.28 -4.20
C VAL A 82 -1.63 -15.17 -5.00
N SER A 83 -0.88 -14.39 -5.76
CA SER A 83 -1.44 -13.35 -6.63
C SER A 83 -2.42 -13.95 -7.65
N TYR A 84 -2.01 -15.02 -8.33
CA TYR A 84 -2.87 -15.75 -9.26
C TYR A 84 -4.11 -16.33 -8.56
N PHE A 85 -3.94 -16.97 -7.41
CA PHE A 85 -5.05 -17.53 -6.64
C PHE A 85 -6.02 -16.44 -6.16
N THR A 86 -5.51 -15.30 -5.69
CA THR A 86 -6.31 -14.16 -5.24
C THR A 86 -7.18 -13.59 -6.38
N ALA A 87 -6.62 -13.44 -7.57
CA ALA A 87 -7.39 -12.98 -8.73
C ALA A 87 -8.58 -13.93 -9.02
N HIS A 88 -8.33 -15.26 -9.01
CA HIS A 88 -9.38 -16.28 -9.17
C HIS A 88 -10.40 -16.27 -8.02
N TYR A 89 -9.95 -16.08 -6.77
CA TYR A 89 -10.80 -15.98 -5.59
C TYR A 89 -11.75 -14.79 -5.70
N LEU A 90 -11.24 -13.61 -6.03
CA LEU A 90 -12.03 -12.39 -6.16
C LEU A 90 -12.99 -12.44 -7.34
N PHE A 91 -12.60 -13.08 -8.45
CA PHE A 91 -13.53 -13.28 -9.56
C PHE A 91 -14.69 -14.20 -9.18
N ARG A 92 -14.46 -15.25 -8.38
CA ARG A 92 -15.54 -16.10 -7.83
C ARG A 92 -16.44 -15.34 -6.88
N TRP A 93 -15.87 -14.46 -6.04
CA TRP A 93 -16.66 -13.59 -5.18
C TRP A 93 -17.56 -12.67 -6.01
N ARG A 94 -17.01 -12.06 -7.06
CA ARG A 94 -17.78 -11.28 -8.02
C ARG A 94 -18.88 -12.15 -8.69
N THR A 95 -18.57 -13.37 -9.10
CA THR A 95 -19.55 -14.29 -9.71
C THR A 95 -20.73 -14.54 -8.77
N ALA A 96 -20.47 -14.78 -7.47
CA ALA A 96 -21.53 -14.95 -6.48
C ALA A 96 -22.42 -13.71 -6.35
N MET A 97 -21.85 -12.51 -6.42
CA MET A 97 -22.63 -11.26 -6.43
C MET A 97 -23.49 -11.13 -7.69
N VAL A 98 -22.90 -11.39 -8.88
CA VAL A 98 -23.60 -11.28 -10.14
C VAL A 98 -24.73 -12.33 -10.24
N GLU A 99 -24.52 -13.58 -9.82
CA GLU A 99 -25.58 -14.61 -9.76
C GLU A 99 -26.75 -14.17 -8.90
N TRP A 100 -26.47 -13.54 -7.77
CA TRP A 100 -27.52 -13.00 -6.91
C TRP A 100 -28.28 -11.86 -7.61
N TYR A 101 -27.58 -10.92 -8.26
CA TYR A 101 -28.23 -9.85 -9.01
C TYR A 101 -29.12 -10.42 -10.13
N HIS A 102 -28.64 -11.43 -10.85
CA HIS A 102 -29.45 -12.09 -11.88
C HIS A 102 -30.72 -12.73 -11.31
N SER A 103 -30.66 -13.32 -10.10
CA SER A 103 -31.85 -13.91 -9.45
C SER A 103 -32.92 -12.90 -9.08
N VAL A 104 -32.57 -11.64 -8.92
CA VAL A 104 -33.50 -10.54 -8.56
C VAL A 104 -33.70 -9.53 -9.69
N TYR A 105 -33.08 -9.77 -10.86
CA TYR A 105 -33.00 -8.81 -11.96
C TYR A 105 -34.37 -8.35 -12.45
N ASP A 106 -35.35 -9.26 -12.56
CA ASP A 106 -36.71 -8.91 -12.98
C ASP A 106 -37.39 -7.88 -12.09
N LYS A 107 -37.04 -7.87 -10.80
CA LYS A 107 -37.51 -6.85 -9.84
C LYS A 107 -36.67 -5.58 -9.87
N ALA A 108 -35.40 -5.72 -10.19
CA ALA A 108 -34.45 -4.63 -10.18
C ALA A 108 -34.39 -3.82 -11.48
N ARG A 109 -34.75 -4.43 -12.64
CA ARG A 109 -34.67 -3.78 -13.96
C ARG A 109 -35.48 -2.50 -14.11
N THR A 110 -36.48 -2.28 -13.26
CA THR A 110 -37.26 -1.05 -13.23
C THR A 110 -36.61 0.08 -12.44
N ILE A 111 -35.51 -0.23 -11.74
CA ILE A 111 -34.75 0.74 -10.94
C ILE A 111 -33.67 1.35 -11.86
N GLU A 112 -33.65 2.67 -11.93
CA GLU A 112 -32.62 3.40 -12.69
C GLU A 112 -31.21 3.01 -12.19
N GLY A 113 -30.32 2.71 -13.13
CA GLY A 113 -28.94 2.30 -12.82
C GLY A 113 -28.73 0.83 -12.44
N ALA A 114 -29.76 -0.04 -12.54
CA ALA A 114 -29.61 -1.47 -12.22
C ALA A 114 -28.51 -2.16 -13.04
N ALA A 115 -28.42 -1.89 -14.34
CA ALA A 115 -27.41 -2.45 -15.22
C ALA A 115 -25.99 -1.99 -14.81
N GLN A 116 -25.83 -0.73 -14.42
CA GLN A 116 -24.58 -0.17 -13.92
C GLN A 116 -24.13 -0.87 -12.63
N ARG A 117 -25.04 -1.06 -11.68
CA ARG A 117 -24.73 -1.77 -10.41
C ARG A 117 -24.26 -3.22 -10.65
N VAL A 118 -24.91 -3.94 -11.57
CA VAL A 118 -24.52 -5.32 -11.86
C VAL A 118 -23.12 -5.40 -12.51
N GLN A 119 -22.81 -4.47 -13.39
CA GLN A 119 -21.54 -4.51 -14.13
C GLN A 119 -20.45 -3.67 -13.48
N GLU A 120 -20.66 -2.36 -13.30
CA GLU A 120 -19.62 -1.45 -12.86
C GLU A 120 -19.27 -1.62 -11.37
N ASP A 121 -20.28 -1.68 -10.49
CA ASP A 121 -20.03 -1.76 -9.04
C ASP A 121 -19.37 -3.09 -8.67
N THR A 122 -19.76 -4.21 -9.32
CA THR A 122 -19.13 -5.52 -9.06
C THR A 122 -17.70 -5.58 -9.56
N ILE A 123 -17.37 -4.93 -10.70
CA ILE A 123 -15.99 -4.82 -11.19
C ILE A 123 -15.17 -3.92 -10.26
N LYS A 124 -15.72 -2.78 -9.88
CA LYS A 124 -15.05 -1.83 -8.98
C LYS A 124 -14.73 -2.47 -7.64
N PHE A 125 -15.70 -3.18 -7.05
CA PHE A 125 -15.49 -3.97 -5.84
C PHE A 125 -14.33 -4.97 -5.99
N SER A 126 -14.34 -5.77 -7.05
CA SER A 126 -13.30 -6.79 -7.29
C SER A 126 -11.91 -6.15 -7.39
N ARG A 127 -11.77 -5.05 -8.15
CA ARG A 127 -10.49 -4.33 -8.30
C ARG A 127 -10.00 -3.70 -7.00
N ILE A 128 -10.90 -3.11 -6.23
CA ILE A 128 -10.55 -2.52 -4.94
C ILE A 128 -10.08 -3.61 -3.96
N MET A 129 -10.79 -4.73 -3.89
CA MET A 129 -10.41 -5.85 -3.03
C MET A 129 -9.10 -6.51 -3.47
N GLU A 130 -8.82 -6.59 -4.77
CA GLU A 130 -7.56 -7.10 -5.31
C GLU A 130 -6.37 -6.20 -4.92
N GLY A 131 -6.50 -4.89 -5.10
CA GLY A 131 -5.41 -3.94 -4.85
C GLY A 131 -5.24 -3.58 -3.38
N LEU A 132 -6.34 -3.37 -2.64
CA LEU A 132 -6.29 -2.89 -1.27
C LEU A 132 -6.49 -3.98 -0.21
N GLY A 133 -7.36 -4.97 -0.48
CA GLY A 133 -7.74 -5.94 0.53
C GLY A 133 -6.54 -6.78 1.00
N THR A 134 -5.77 -7.32 0.08
CA THR A 134 -4.57 -8.11 0.39
C THR A 134 -3.47 -7.28 1.05
N SER A 135 -3.19 -6.09 0.51
CA SER A 135 -2.16 -5.20 1.06
C SER A 135 -2.52 -4.62 2.42
N PHE A 136 -3.81 -4.42 2.70
CA PHE A 136 -4.29 -4.00 4.02
C PHE A 136 -4.02 -5.09 5.06
N ILE A 137 -4.36 -6.34 4.74
CA ILE A 137 -4.12 -7.49 5.61
C ILE A 137 -2.62 -7.71 5.79
N GLU A 138 -1.84 -7.66 4.71
CA GLU A 138 -0.37 -7.76 4.75
C GLU A 138 0.23 -6.70 5.69
N SER A 139 -0.23 -5.44 5.59
CA SER A 139 0.26 -4.36 6.45
C SER A 139 0.03 -4.63 7.93
N ILE A 140 -1.13 -5.20 8.29
CA ILE A 140 -1.40 -5.61 9.68
C ILE A 140 -0.45 -6.75 10.09
N MET A 141 -0.27 -7.76 9.24
CA MET A 141 0.62 -8.89 9.53
C MET A 141 2.09 -8.45 9.70
N VAL A 142 2.54 -7.52 8.85
CA VAL A 142 3.87 -6.90 8.98
C VAL A 142 4.01 -6.18 10.32
N LEU A 143 3.03 -5.41 10.76
CA LEU A 143 3.09 -4.75 12.07
C LEU A 143 3.15 -5.77 13.20
N VAL A 144 2.35 -6.83 13.14
CA VAL A 144 2.33 -7.89 14.17
C VAL A 144 3.70 -8.57 14.31
N GLN A 145 4.42 -8.78 13.21
CA GLN A 145 5.73 -9.44 13.23
C GLN A 145 6.91 -8.48 13.45
N PHE A 146 6.92 -7.33 12.77
CA PHE A 146 8.08 -6.42 12.81
C PHE A 146 8.11 -5.48 14.02
N VAL A 147 6.98 -5.17 14.64
CA VAL A 147 6.98 -4.35 15.88
C VAL A 147 7.73 -5.06 17.03
N PRO A 148 7.48 -6.35 17.32
CA PRO A 148 8.27 -7.07 18.33
C PRO A 148 9.76 -7.17 17.99
N ILE A 149 10.11 -7.35 16.71
CA ILE A 149 11.51 -7.37 16.26
C ILE A 149 12.17 -6.01 16.51
N LEU A 150 11.51 -4.93 16.13
CA LEU A 150 12.02 -3.58 16.32
C LEU A 150 12.16 -3.24 17.82
N LEU A 151 11.24 -3.73 18.66
CA LEU A 151 11.35 -3.62 20.12
C LEU A 151 12.58 -4.38 20.64
N GLY A 152 12.78 -5.63 20.19
CA GLY A 152 13.94 -6.42 20.59
C GLY A 152 15.27 -5.79 20.17
N LEU A 153 15.33 -5.22 18.98
CA LEU A 153 16.51 -4.54 18.45
C LEU A 153 16.78 -3.17 19.11
N SER A 154 15.81 -2.56 19.78
CA SER A 154 15.99 -1.27 20.44
C SER A 154 16.51 -1.35 21.89
N VAL A 155 16.61 -2.55 22.46
CA VAL A 155 17.05 -2.73 23.85
C VAL A 155 18.52 -2.36 24.00
N GLY A 156 18.81 -1.40 24.93
CA GLY A 156 20.17 -0.96 25.20
C GLY A 156 20.81 -0.07 24.12
N ILE A 157 20.03 0.43 23.16
CA ILE A 157 20.49 1.32 22.10
C ILE A 157 20.01 2.75 22.39
N PRO A 158 20.93 3.76 22.52
CA PRO A 158 20.55 5.14 22.67
C PRO A 158 19.90 5.69 21.39
N ILE A 159 18.68 6.21 21.51
CA ILE A 159 17.84 6.65 20.41
C ILE A 159 17.66 8.17 20.48
N PHE A 160 17.84 8.85 19.37
CA PHE A 160 17.66 10.29 19.31
C PHE A 160 16.24 10.70 19.74
N PHE A 161 16.10 11.70 20.58
CA PHE A 161 14.91 12.15 21.32
C PHE A 161 14.41 11.24 22.44
N PHE A 162 14.72 9.93 22.45
CA PHE A 162 14.15 8.97 23.40
C PHE A 162 15.17 8.42 24.40
N GLY A 163 16.49 8.65 24.18
CA GLY A 163 17.55 8.09 25.03
C GLY A 163 17.54 6.55 25.00
N ASP A 164 17.71 5.92 26.15
CA ASP A 164 17.77 4.45 26.30
C ASP A 164 16.38 3.81 26.45
N TRP A 165 15.31 4.52 26.08
CA TRP A 165 13.95 3.99 26.19
C TRP A 165 13.71 2.86 25.19
N GLN A 166 13.43 1.67 25.71
CA GLN A 166 13.28 0.43 24.91
C GLN A 166 12.20 0.50 23.81
N TYR A 167 11.21 1.39 23.90
CA TYR A 167 10.17 1.60 22.89
C TYR A 167 10.51 2.73 21.90
N GLY A 168 11.68 3.34 22.01
CA GLY A 168 12.04 4.55 21.27
C GLY A 168 11.99 4.39 19.76
N LEU A 169 12.49 3.28 19.20
CA LEU A 169 12.46 3.03 17.76
C LEU A 169 11.03 2.82 17.23
N VAL A 170 10.21 2.06 17.96
CA VAL A 170 8.81 1.83 17.58
C VAL A 170 8.02 3.13 17.67
N THR A 171 8.19 3.87 18.75
CA THR A 171 7.54 5.19 18.90
C THR A 171 8.02 6.16 17.84
N GLY A 172 9.32 6.17 17.52
CA GLY A 172 9.89 6.95 16.43
C GLY A 172 9.26 6.62 15.09
N ALA A 173 9.11 5.35 14.76
CA ALA A 173 8.46 4.89 13.53
C ALA A 173 6.98 5.34 13.46
N ILE A 174 6.24 5.21 14.57
CA ILE A 174 4.83 5.63 14.65
C ILE A 174 4.72 7.16 14.52
N VAL A 175 5.50 7.92 15.28
CA VAL A 175 5.48 9.39 15.25
C VAL A 175 5.85 9.91 13.87
N TRP A 176 6.87 9.32 13.23
CA TRP A 176 7.27 9.69 11.87
C TRP A 176 6.17 9.39 10.84
N SER A 177 5.57 8.19 10.89
CA SER A 177 4.49 7.78 9.97
C SER A 177 3.24 8.63 10.12
N VAL A 178 2.80 8.85 11.37
CA VAL A 178 1.62 9.70 11.68
C VAL A 178 1.91 11.15 11.29
N GLY A 179 3.07 11.67 11.69
CA GLY A 179 3.50 13.04 11.37
C GLY A 179 3.57 13.29 9.86
N GLY A 180 4.17 12.37 9.10
CA GLY A 180 4.22 12.44 7.64
C GLY A 180 2.84 12.37 6.98
N THR A 181 1.96 11.53 7.50
CA THR A 181 0.58 11.45 7.01
C THR A 181 -0.17 12.74 7.27
N LEU A 182 -0.09 13.29 8.50
CA LEU A 182 -0.70 14.56 8.86
C LEU A 182 -0.14 15.72 8.01
N PHE A 183 1.17 15.72 7.76
CA PHE A 183 1.81 16.69 6.87
C PHE A 183 1.22 16.64 5.46
N LEU A 184 1.08 15.45 4.86
CA LEU A 184 0.52 15.30 3.52
C LEU A 184 -0.98 15.66 3.46
N VAL A 185 -1.75 15.32 4.50
CA VAL A 185 -3.16 15.73 4.61
C VAL A 185 -3.28 17.25 4.74
N ALA A 186 -2.48 17.87 5.58
CA ALA A 186 -2.46 19.33 5.76
C ALA A 186 -2.07 20.05 4.45
N LEU A 187 -1.06 19.52 3.74
CA LEU A 187 -0.64 20.03 2.44
C LEU A 187 -1.76 19.90 1.39
N GLY A 188 -2.43 18.76 1.32
CA GLY A 188 -3.57 18.54 0.43
C GLY A 188 -4.74 19.48 0.72
N TRP A 189 -5.01 19.72 2.00
CA TRP A 189 -6.03 20.68 2.45
C TRP A 189 -5.65 22.13 2.12
N LEU A 190 -4.41 22.54 2.40
CA LEU A 190 -3.88 23.88 2.06
C LEU A 190 -3.97 24.16 0.55
N LEU A 191 -3.64 23.19 -0.28
CA LEU A 191 -3.72 23.27 -1.73
C LEU A 191 -5.15 23.09 -2.27
N ARG A 192 -6.13 22.82 -1.42
CA ARG A 192 -7.54 22.55 -1.79
C ARG A 192 -7.67 21.51 -2.90
N LEU A 193 -6.94 20.40 -2.80
CA LEU A 193 -6.93 19.37 -3.84
C LEU A 193 -8.32 18.75 -4.04
N VAL A 194 -9.04 18.45 -2.96
CA VAL A 194 -10.41 17.90 -3.01
C VAL A 194 -11.36 18.85 -3.76
N GLY A 195 -11.25 20.16 -3.51
CA GLY A 195 -12.09 21.15 -4.21
C GLY A 195 -11.81 21.22 -5.71
N VAL A 196 -10.54 21.12 -6.12
CA VAL A 196 -10.18 21.10 -7.55
C VAL A 196 -10.63 19.81 -8.21
N GLU A 197 -10.51 18.69 -7.54
CA GLU A 197 -10.97 17.40 -8.06
C GLU A 197 -12.49 17.41 -8.25
N TYR A 198 -13.23 17.93 -7.28
CA TYR A 198 -14.69 18.10 -7.40
C TYR A 198 -15.06 19.03 -8.58
N ASP A 199 -14.38 20.18 -8.74
CA ASP A 199 -14.62 21.12 -9.85
C ASP A 199 -14.29 20.46 -11.20
N LEU A 200 -13.23 19.64 -11.25
CA LEU A 200 -12.83 18.90 -12.45
C LEU A 200 -13.90 17.89 -12.85
N GLN A 201 -14.35 17.06 -11.93
CA GLN A 201 -15.40 16.07 -12.17
C GLN A 201 -16.71 16.75 -12.61
N LYS A 202 -17.07 17.89 -12.00
CA LYS A 202 -18.27 18.65 -12.35
C LYS A 202 -18.19 19.19 -13.80
N LYS A 203 -17.05 19.74 -14.21
CA LYS A 203 -16.86 20.27 -15.56
C LYS A 203 -16.80 19.17 -16.62
N GLU A 204 -16.14 18.05 -16.31
CA GLU A 204 -16.12 16.86 -17.18
C GLU A 204 -17.52 16.28 -17.36
N ALA A 205 -18.30 16.19 -16.28
CA ALA A 205 -19.69 15.70 -16.33
C ALA A 205 -20.58 16.64 -17.17
N ALA A 206 -20.41 17.97 -17.03
CA ALA A 206 -21.14 18.94 -17.82
C ALA A 206 -20.80 18.85 -19.32
N TYR A 207 -19.52 18.71 -19.65
CA TYR A 207 -19.06 18.52 -21.03
C TYR A 207 -19.63 17.22 -21.64
N ARG A 208 -19.52 16.10 -20.92
CA ARG A 208 -20.09 14.82 -21.35
C ARG A 208 -21.60 14.88 -21.56
N LYS A 209 -22.33 15.55 -20.65
CA LYS A 209 -23.79 15.71 -20.79
C LYS A 209 -24.19 16.43 -22.08
N ILE A 210 -23.48 17.50 -22.42
CA ILE A 210 -23.76 18.26 -23.65
C ILE A 210 -23.37 17.44 -24.90
N LEU A 211 -22.28 16.66 -24.86
CA LEU A 211 -21.93 15.77 -25.98
C LEU A 211 -23.04 14.73 -26.25
N VAL A 212 -23.56 14.09 -25.20
CA VAL A 212 -24.65 13.11 -25.33
C VAL A 212 -25.93 13.76 -25.89
N ILE A 213 -26.27 14.97 -25.43
CA ILE A 213 -27.46 15.68 -25.98
C ILE A 213 -27.21 16.08 -27.44
N ALA A 214 -25.98 16.46 -27.80
CA ALA A 214 -25.64 16.85 -29.17
C ALA A 214 -25.66 15.70 -30.20
N GLU A 215 -25.66 14.43 -29.73
CA GLU A 215 -25.88 13.27 -30.61
C GLU A 215 -27.30 13.24 -31.18
N ASP A 216 -28.29 13.73 -30.41
CA ASP A 216 -29.70 13.70 -30.80
C ASP A 216 -30.27 15.07 -31.20
N ASP A 217 -29.54 16.18 -30.92
CA ASP A 217 -30.02 17.55 -31.10
C ASP A 217 -29.05 18.39 -31.95
N GLU A 218 -29.37 18.56 -33.23
CA GLU A 218 -28.60 19.38 -34.19
C GLU A 218 -28.58 20.88 -33.86
N THR A 219 -29.39 21.35 -32.90
CA THR A 219 -29.41 22.75 -32.50
C THR A 219 -28.20 23.13 -31.65
N ILE A 220 -27.50 22.16 -31.07
CA ILE A 220 -26.29 22.38 -30.27
C ILE A 220 -25.13 22.73 -31.22
N ARG A 221 -24.65 23.96 -31.08
CA ARG A 221 -23.58 24.45 -31.94
C ARG A 221 -22.20 23.92 -31.50
N PRO A 222 -21.29 23.58 -32.46
CA PRO A 222 -19.92 23.20 -32.18
C PRO A 222 -19.14 24.20 -31.31
N LYS A 223 -19.49 25.52 -31.40
CA LYS A 223 -18.91 26.56 -30.56
C LYS A 223 -19.17 26.33 -29.07
N THR A 224 -20.39 25.97 -28.68
CA THR A 224 -20.76 25.68 -27.29
C THR A 224 -19.96 24.48 -26.74
N ILE A 225 -19.81 23.45 -27.54
CA ILE A 225 -19.01 22.28 -27.21
C ILE A 225 -17.54 22.67 -26.96
N ASN A 226 -16.98 23.50 -27.83
CA ASN A 226 -15.60 23.96 -27.71
C ASN A 226 -15.40 24.88 -26.48
N GLU A 227 -16.35 25.76 -26.16
CA GLU A 227 -16.29 26.60 -24.95
C GLU A 227 -16.28 25.75 -23.67
N LEU A 228 -17.11 24.72 -23.59
CA LEU A 228 -17.11 23.77 -22.45
C LEU A 228 -15.80 23.01 -22.34
N PHE A 229 -15.21 22.61 -23.48
CA PHE A 229 -13.91 21.95 -23.47
C PHE A 229 -12.77 22.88 -23.03
N GLN A 230 -12.82 24.18 -23.37
CA GLN A 230 -11.85 25.16 -22.85
C GLN A 230 -11.96 25.30 -21.33
N ASP A 231 -13.16 25.21 -20.78
CA ASP A 231 -13.38 25.18 -19.32
C ASP A 231 -12.77 23.95 -18.66
N VAL A 232 -12.97 22.77 -19.27
CA VAL A 232 -12.33 21.51 -18.85
C VAL A 232 -10.81 21.64 -18.89
N ARG A 233 -10.27 22.16 -19.99
CA ARG A 233 -8.83 22.41 -20.15
C ARG A 233 -8.29 23.33 -19.04
N GLY A 234 -9.00 24.42 -18.76
CA GLY A 234 -8.58 25.37 -17.72
C GLY A 234 -8.50 24.77 -16.33
N ILE A 235 -9.49 23.93 -15.96
CA ILE A 235 -9.46 23.25 -14.66
C ILE A 235 -8.38 22.17 -14.57
N HIS A 236 -8.08 21.45 -15.67
CA HIS A 236 -6.98 20.52 -15.71
C HIS A 236 -5.63 21.18 -15.46
N PHE A 237 -5.33 22.32 -16.12
CA PHE A 237 -4.08 23.06 -15.86
C PHE A 237 -3.98 23.57 -14.43
N LYS A 238 -5.09 24.03 -13.85
CA LYS A 238 -5.13 24.42 -12.44
C LYS A 238 -4.89 23.24 -11.51
N SER A 239 -5.45 22.07 -11.83
CA SER A 239 -5.22 20.82 -11.12
C SER A 239 -3.74 20.40 -11.18
N TYR A 240 -3.15 20.40 -12.38
CA TYR A 240 -1.74 20.03 -12.58
C TYR A 240 -0.79 20.91 -11.74
N LEU A 241 -1.03 22.22 -11.69
CA LEU A 241 -0.20 23.12 -10.89
C LEU A 241 -0.31 22.82 -9.39
N ARG A 242 -1.51 22.54 -8.88
CA ARG A 242 -1.70 22.18 -7.48
C ARG A 242 -1.08 20.82 -7.14
N TYR A 243 -1.24 19.83 -8.02
CA TYR A 243 -0.58 18.54 -7.88
C TYR A 243 0.94 18.64 -7.99
N LEU A 244 1.48 19.60 -8.76
CA LEU A 244 2.92 19.87 -8.78
C LEU A 244 3.41 20.24 -7.37
N TYR A 245 2.78 21.23 -6.71
CA TYR A 245 3.17 21.64 -5.36
C TYR A 245 2.97 20.53 -4.34
N PHE A 246 1.88 19.77 -4.44
CA PHE A 246 1.66 18.61 -3.59
C PHE A 246 2.76 17.55 -3.78
N ASN A 247 3.13 17.25 -5.02
CA ASN A 247 4.16 16.28 -5.33
C ASN A 247 5.55 16.74 -4.85
N VAL A 248 5.87 18.03 -4.89
CA VAL A 248 7.09 18.55 -4.27
C VAL A 248 7.13 18.19 -2.79
N GLY A 249 6.08 18.51 -2.02
CA GLY A 249 6.02 18.15 -0.60
C GLY A 249 6.04 16.64 -0.36
N ARG A 250 5.31 15.87 -1.16
CA ARG A 250 5.27 14.41 -1.06
C ARG A 250 6.63 13.78 -1.34
N ILE A 251 7.31 14.18 -2.41
CA ILE A 251 8.62 13.62 -2.77
C ILE A 251 9.67 14.03 -1.75
N THR A 252 9.64 15.28 -1.26
CA THR A 252 10.52 15.73 -0.18
C THR A 252 10.35 14.89 1.08
N TYR A 253 9.10 14.62 1.48
CA TYR A 253 8.82 13.72 2.61
C TYR A 253 9.35 12.31 2.37
N LEU A 254 9.14 11.74 1.17
CA LEU A 254 9.65 10.40 0.82
C LEU A 254 11.18 10.33 0.86
N GLN A 255 11.89 11.39 0.48
CA GLN A 255 13.35 11.46 0.59
C GLN A 255 13.80 11.61 2.05
N ALA A 256 13.11 12.44 2.85
CA ALA A 256 13.37 12.54 4.28
C ALA A 256 13.12 11.20 5.01
N ASN A 257 12.17 10.42 4.52
CA ASN A 257 11.84 9.10 5.03
C ASN A 257 13.02 8.11 4.96
N VAL A 258 13.82 8.17 3.90
CA VAL A 258 15.01 7.33 3.76
C VAL A 258 16.01 7.60 4.89
N LEU A 259 16.05 8.82 5.43
CA LEU A 259 16.96 9.22 6.50
C LEU A 259 16.38 9.01 7.90
N SER A 260 15.08 8.78 8.04
CA SER A 260 14.39 8.75 9.33
C SER A 260 15.04 7.79 10.35
N ALA A 261 15.24 6.53 9.94
CA ALA A 261 15.87 5.53 10.81
C ALA A 261 17.30 5.90 11.21
N TYR A 262 18.08 6.48 10.28
CA TYR A 262 19.45 6.94 10.58
C TYR A 262 19.46 8.09 11.56
N VAL A 263 18.48 9.02 11.50
CA VAL A 263 18.35 10.12 12.45
C VAL A 263 18.08 9.57 13.85
N PHE A 264 17.16 8.63 13.99
CA PHE A 264 16.88 8.00 15.28
C PHE A 264 18.05 7.21 15.82
N LEU A 265 18.84 6.55 14.98
CA LEU A 265 20.02 5.77 15.36
C LEU A 265 21.29 6.61 15.51
N ALA A 266 21.29 7.90 15.21
CA ALA A 266 22.50 8.73 15.18
C ALA A 266 23.33 8.64 16.48
N PRO A 267 22.76 8.70 17.70
CA PRO A 267 23.55 8.57 18.93
C PRO A 267 24.24 7.20 19.05
N ALA A 268 23.54 6.12 18.69
CA ALA A 268 24.07 4.75 18.75
C ALA A 268 25.18 4.51 17.74
N ILE A 269 25.04 5.03 16.52
CA ILE A 269 26.05 4.95 15.47
C ILE A 269 27.32 5.71 15.87
N VAL A 270 27.16 6.95 16.37
CA VAL A 270 28.31 7.79 16.78
C VAL A 270 29.01 7.21 18.01
N ALA A 271 28.26 6.60 18.94
CA ALA A 271 28.84 5.93 20.10
C ALA A 271 29.45 4.54 19.77
N GLY A 272 29.24 4.01 18.55
CA GLY A 272 29.77 2.73 18.15
C GLY A 272 29.17 1.52 18.88
N VAL A 273 27.96 1.67 19.43
CA VAL A 273 27.29 0.60 20.22
C VAL A 273 26.49 -0.37 19.36
N VAL A 274 26.37 -0.11 18.04
CA VAL A 274 25.71 -0.96 17.08
C VAL A 274 26.66 -1.44 16.01
N THR A 275 26.53 -2.71 15.60
CA THR A 275 27.26 -3.26 14.43
C THR A 275 26.59 -2.81 13.14
N LEU A 276 27.29 -2.95 12.01
CA LEU A 276 26.73 -2.65 10.70
C LEU A 276 25.50 -3.52 10.39
N GLY A 277 25.53 -4.78 10.79
CA GLY A 277 24.43 -5.71 10.61
C GLY A 277 23.20 -5.33 11.45
N VAL A 278 23.36 -5.06 12.73
CA VAL A 278 22.27 -4.61 13.61
C VAL A 278 21.68 -3.30 13.11
N MET A 279 22.52 -2.36 12.67
CA MET A 279 22.07 -1.11 12.07
C MET A 279 21.17 -1.37 10.84
N GLN A 280 21.57 -2.26 9.94
CA GLN A 280 20.80 -2.58 8.73
C GLN A 280 19.49 -3.31 9.06
N GLN A 281 19.50 -4.22 10.04
CA GLN A 281 18.27 -4.85 10.53
C GLN A 281 17.26 -3.83 11.06
N ILE A 282 17.74 -2.87 11.87
CA ILE A 282 16.89 -1.82 12.43
C ILE A 282 16.32 -0.94 11.32
N ILE A 283 17.16 -0.46 10.40
CA ILE A 283 16.71 0.40 9.29
C ILE A 283 15.63 -0.31 8.47
N ARG A 284 15.83 -1.59 8.16
CA ARG A 284 14.87 -2.37 7.41
C ARG A 284 13.58 -2.62 8.19
N ALA A 285 13.67 -3.06 9.45
CA ALA A 285 12.51 -3.27 10.31
C ALA A 285 11.72 -1.98 10.54
N PHE A 286 12.42 -0.87 10.79
CA PHE A 286 11.82 0.46 10.92
C PHE A 286 11.05 0.85 9.66
N GLY A 287 11.67 0.69 8.49
CA GLY A 287 11.03 0.98 7.19
C GLY A 287 9.81 0.08 6.92
N ARG A 288 9.81 -1.19 7.35
CA ARG A 288 8.65 -2.08 7.23
C ARG A 288 7.50 -1.64 8.12
N VAL A 289 7.76 -1.30 9.38
CA VAL A 289 6.75 -0.77 10.32
C VAL A 289 6.18 0.54 9.79
N GLU A 290 7.03 1.47 9.42
CA GLU A 290 6.66 2.77 8.89
C GLU A 290 5.82 2.64 7.61
N GLY A 291 6.29 1.87 6.62
CA GLY A 291 5.59 1.66 5.36
C GLY A 291 4.20 1.05 5.56
N SER A 292 4.06 0.10 6.49
CA SER A 292 2.78 -0.51 6.84
C SER A 292 1.83 0.47 7.50
N MET A 293 2.32 1.30 8.41
CA MET A 293 1.51 2.37 9.03
C MET A 293 1.03 3.37 7.98
N GLN A 294 1.92 3.87 7.12
CA GLN A 294 1.57 4.79 6.06
C GLN A 294 0.58 4.19 5.05
N TYR A 295 0.70 2.89 4.78
CA TYR A 295 -0.24 2.21 3.88
C TYR A 295 -1.65 2.20 4.48
N LEU A 296 -1.81 1.87 5.76
CA LEU A 296 -3.11 1.87 6.43
C LEU A 296 -3.80 3.24 6.34
N PHE A 297 -3.05 4.32 6.55
CA PHE A 297 -3.61 5.68 6.42
C PHE A 297 -3.97 6.03 4.97
N ARG A 298 -3.16 5.64 3.98
CA ARG A 298 -3.42 5.92 2.56
C ARG A 298 -4.56 5.09 1.98
N ALA A 299 -4.78 3.89 2.48
CA ALA A 299 -5.86 3.00 2.06
C ALA A 299 -7.23 3.45 2.57
N TRP A 300 -7.27 4.25 3.63
CA TRP A 300 -8.51 4.64 4.32
C TRP A 300 -9.57 5.31 3.42
N PRO A 301 -9.25 6.28 2.55
CA PRO A 301 -10.24 6.89 1.65
C PRO A 301 -10.89 5.88 0.71
N THR A 302 -10.12 4.93 0.19
CA THR A 302 -10.64 3.92 -0.75
C THR A 302 -11.49 2.86 -0.01
N LEU A 303 -11.18 2.60 1.27
CA LEU A 303 -12.06 1.76 2.11
C LEU A 303 -13.41 2.45 2.36
N ILE A 304 -13.41 3.76 2.60
CA ILE A 304 -14.66 4.54 2.72
C ILE A 304 -15.44 4.49 1.40
N GLU A 305 -14.77 4.65 0.26
CA GLU A 305 -15.39 4.56 -1.06
C GLU A 305 -16.01 3.18 -1.33
N LEU A 306 -15.42 2.11 -0.80
CA LEU A 306 -15.95 0.76 -0.91
C LEU A 306 -17.22 0.57 -0.07
N MET A 307 -17.34 1.31 1.05
CA MET A 307 -18.48 1.22 1.98
C MET A 307 -19.66 2.12 1.57
N SER A 308 -19.43 3.14 0.74
CA SER A 308 -20.44 4.05 0.19
C SER A 308 -21.13 3.48 -1.05
#